data_db220f49493576d0cc0631d2a99cc8e0
#
_entry.id   db220f49493576d0cc0631d2a99cc8e0
#
_cell.length_a   1.000
_cell.length_b   1.000
_cell.length_c   1.000
_cell.angle_alpha   90.00
_cell.angle_beta   90.00
_cell.angle_gamma   90.00
#
_symmetry.space_group_name_H-M   'P 1'
#
loop_
_entity.id
_entity.type
_entity.pdbx_description
1 polymer ?
#
loop_
_entity_poly.entity_id
_entity_poly.type
_entity_poly.pdbx_seq_one_letter_code
_entity_poly.pdbx_strand_id
1 'polypeptide(L)'
;MLQIVWLLFTREWRLAWRRPGQLLNPLVFFAIVISLFPLAVGPEPGMLRIMASGVIWVAALLATLLSLDGLFRSDYEDGSLEQWVLSPHPLALMVLVKVLHHWLVCGLALVLLSPLFGLMLSLPGRVLPVLALSLLLGTPVLSLLGAVGAALTVGLKSGGVLLALLILPLYIPVLILGTGAVEAAMQGLPVTGYALWLGCLTVLSLSLAPVAIAAGLRIGVSE
;
A
#
# COMPACT_ATOMS: atom_id res chain seq x y z
N MET A 1 3.98 -12.91 23.89
CA MET A 1 3.41 -12.48 22.60
C MET A 1 3.33 -10.95 22.49
N LEU A 2 2.56 -10.24 23.32
CA LEU A 2 2.45 -8.77 23.26
C LEU A 2 3.79 -8.02 23.36
N GLN A 3 4.70 -8.46 24.21
CA GLN A 3 6.02 -7.83 24.37
C GLN A 3 6.86 -7.88 23.08
N ILE A 4 6.78 -8.98 22.34
CA ILE A 4 7.52 -9.15 21.07
C ILE A 4 6.94 -8.25 19.97
N VAL A 5 5.61 -8.20 19.86
CA VAL A 5 4.92 -7.29 18.94
C VAL A 5 5.35 -5.85 19.19
N TRP A 6 5.38 -5.43 20.47
CA TRP A 6 5.79 -4.08 20.86
C TRP A 6 7.28 -3.82 20.57
N LEU A 7 8.15 -4.78 20.83
CA LEU A 7 9.60 -4.65 20.55
C LEU A 7 9.86 -4.54 19.04
N LEU A 8 9.21 -5.38 18.22
CA LEU A 8 9.31 -5.31 16.77
C LEU A 8 8.77 -3.98 16.24
N PHE A 9 7.60 -3.56 16.69
CA PHE A 9 7.00 -2.30 16.27
C PHE A 9 7.90 -1.10 16.62
N THR A 10 8.47 -1.06 17.82
CA THR A 10 9.40 0.01 18.23
C THR A 10 10.73 -0.04 17.47
N ARG A 11 11.22 -1.23 17.09
CA ARG A 11 12.38 -1.39 16.21
C ARG A 11 12.09 -0.78 14.84
N GLU A 12 11.00 -1.17 14.19
CA GLU A 12 10.60 -0.65 12.88
C GLU A 12 10.43 0.88 12.90
N TRP A 13 9.80 1.41 13.95
CA TRP A 13 9.62 2.85 14.14
C TRP A 13 10.95 3.60 14.22
N ARG A 14 11.93 3.07 14.99
CA ARG A 14 13.27 3.67 15.07
C ARG A 14 14.04 3.60 13.76
N LEU A 15 13.90 2.50 13.00
CA LEU A 15 14.53 2.34 11.70
C LEU A 15 13.94 3.33 10.68
N ALA A 16 12.63 3.52 10.69
CA ALA A 16 11.94 4.46 9.84
C ALA A 16 12.46 5.90 10.01
N TRP A 17 12.65 6.36 11.25
CA TRP A 17 13.20 7.68 11.52
C TRP A 17 14.67 7.86 11.07
N ARG A 18 15.42 6.77 11.01
CA ARG A 18 16.83 6.80 10.55
C ARG A 18 16.97 6.79 9.02
N ARG A 19 15.93 6.40 8.30
CA ARG A 19 15.90 6.34 6.82
C ARG A 19 14.72 7.11 6.26
N PRO A 20 14.67 8.44 6.41
CA PRO A 20 13.52 9.26 6.03
C PRO A 20 13.21 9.17 4.53
N GLY A 21 14.19 8.90 3.68
CA GLY A 21 13.97 8.73 2.24
C GLY A 21 13.03 7.57 1.90
N GLN A 22 13.06 6.46 2.64
CA GLN A 22 12.16 5.34 2.40
C GLN A 22 10.69 5.69 2.69
N LEU A 23 10.45 6.66 3.58
CA LEU A 23 9.13 7.15 3.92
C LEU A 23 8.66 8.27 2.99
N LEU A 24 9.56 9.19 2.66
CA LEU A 24 9.23 10.39 1.88
C LEU A 24 9.12 10.10 0.39
N ASN A 25 9.97 9.21 -0.17
CA ASN A 25 9.99 8.95 -1.61
C ASN A 25 8.63 8.54 -2.19
N PRO A 26 7.86 7.59 -1.58
CA PRO A 26 6.54 7.23 -2.08
C PRO A 26 5.52 8.38 -1.99
N LEU A 27 5.59 9.20 -0.93
CA LEU A 27 4.69 10.34 -0.74
C LEU A 27 4.99 11.47 -1.72
N VAL A 28 6.28 11.77 -1.93
CA VAL A 28 6.73 12.74 -2.95
C VAL A 28 6.35 12.25 -4.34
N PHE A 29 6.56 10.96 -4.63
CA PHE A 29 6.14 10.36 -5.90
C PHE A 29 4.63 10.50 -6.12
N PHE A 30 3.81 10.18 -5.11
CA PHE A 30 2.37 10.34 -5.14
C PHE A 30 1.96 11.79 -5.45
N ALA A 31 2.58 12.74 -4.73
CA ALA A 31 2.33 14.17 -4.93
C ALA A 31 2.73 14.64 -6.33
N ILE A 32 3.90 14.23 -6.82
CA ILE A 32 4.40 14.61 -8.16
C ILE A 32 3.45 14.04 -9.23
N VAL A 33 3.13 12.75 -9.18
CA VAL A 33 2.27 12.12 -10.19
C VAL A 33 0.94 12.86 -10.30
N ILE A 34 0.27 13.12 -9.16
CA ILE A 34 -1.03 13.80 -9.20
C ILE A 34 -0.89 15.26 -9.67
N SER A 35 0.16 15.97 -9.25
CA SER A 35 0.38 17.37 -9.63
C SER A 35 0.70 17.57 -11.11
N LEU A 36 1.24 16.55 -11.77
CA LEU A 36 1.52 16.60 -13.20
C LEU A 36 0.25 16.55 -14.06
N PHE A 37 -0.87 15.99 -13.58
CA PHE A 37 -2.09 15.88 -14.38
C PHE A 37 -2.72 17.22 -14.73
N PRO A 38 -2.94 18.18 -13.82
CA PRO A 38 -3.41 19.51 -14.18
C PRO A 38 -2.49 20.25 -15.15
N LEU A 39 -1.18 19.98 -15.07
CA LEU A 39 -0.20 20.59 -15.98
C LEU A 39 -0.24 19.95 -17.38
N ALA A 40 -0.48 18.64 -17.46
CA ALA A 40 -0.48 17.90 -18.72
C ALA A 40 -1.80 18.01 -19.48
N VAL A 41 -2.94 17.98 -18.78
CA VAL A 41 -4.29 17.96 -19.37
C VAL A 41 -4.88 19.37 -19.48
N GLY A 42 -4.35 20.32 -18.70
CA GLY A 42 -4.87 21.67 -18.55
C GLY A 42 -5.76 21.84 -17.31
N PRO A 43 -6.02 23.08 -16.89
CA PRO A 43 -6.70 23.39 -15.63
C PRO A 43 -8.23 23.30 -15.72
N GLU A 44 -8.79 22.67 -16.74
CA GLU A 44 -10.24 22.57 -16.90
C GLU A 44 -10.87 21.68 -15.83
N PRO A 45 -11.73 22.23 -14.93
CA PRO A 45 -12.25 21.49 -13.78
C PRO A 45 -13.09 20.27 -14.16
N GLY A 46 -13.79 20.33 -15.31
CA GLY A 46 -14.61 19.22 -15.80
C GLY A 46 -13.79 17.99 -16.13
N MET A 47 -12.69 18.18 -16.85
CA MET A 47 -11.82 17.09 -17.29
C MET A 47 -11.02 16.50 -16.12
N LEU A 48 -10.50 17.37 -15.25
CA LEU A 48 -9.78 16.94 -14.05
C LEU A 48 -10.66 16.09 -13.12
N ARG A 49 -11.94 16.48 -12.95
CA ARG A 49 -12.90 15.74 -12.11
C ARG A 49 -13.18 14.34 -12.64
N ILE A 50 -13.31 14.17 -13.96
CA ILE A 50 -13.57 12.85 -14.57
C ILE A 50 -12.40 11.90 -14.33
N MET A 51 -11.17 12.40 -14.37
CA MET A 51 -9.96 11.58 -14.22
C MET A 51 -9.54 11.39 -12.76
N ALA A 52 -10.06 12.18 -11.82
CA ALA A 52 -9.55 12.30 -10.45
C ALA A 52 -9.51 10.97 -9.69
N SER A 53 -10.58 10.16 -9.77
CA SER A 53 -10.66 8.87 -9.09
C SER A 53 -9.55 7.93 -9.55
N GLY A 54 -9.40 7.77 -10.87
CA GLY A 54 -8.39 6.91 -11.48
C GLY A 54 -6.97 7.40 -11.20
N VAL A 55 -6.71 8.70 -11.35
CA VAL A 55 -5.38 9.31 -11.12
C VAL A 55 -4.92 9.09 -9.68
N ILE A 56 -5.77 9.39 -8.69
CA ILE A 56 -5.41 9.26 -7.28
C ILE A 56 -5.17 7.79 -6.92
N TRP A 57 -6.03 6.87 -7.38
CA TRP A 57 -5.88 5.45 -7.09
C TRP A 57 -4.67 4.82 -7.76
N VAL A 58 -4.40 5.16 -9.03
CA VAL A 58 -3.19 4.69 -9.73
C VAL A 58 -1.93 5.25 -9.08
N ALA A 59 -1.93 6.53 -8.72
CA ALA A 59 -0.81 7.13 -8.01
C ALA A 59 -0.57 6.47 -6.63
N ALA A 60 -1.63 6.16 -5.88
CA ALA A 60 -1.53 5.46 -4.59
C ALA A 60 -1.00 4.03 -4.75
N LEU A 61 -1.46 3.32 -5.77
CA LEU A 61 -0.98 1.98 -6.12
C LEU A 61 0.52 2.00 -6.45
N LEU A 62 0.94 2.90 -7.33
CA LEU A 62 2.35 3.01 -7.72
C LEU A 62 3.24 3.45 -6.57
N ALA A 63 2.79 4.40 -5.74
CA ALA A 63 3.50 4.83 -4.53
C ALA A 63 3.66 3.67 -3.53
N THR A 64 2.62 2.85 -3.35
CA THR A 64 2.68 1.66 -2.49
C THR A 64 3.67 0.64 -3.05
N LEU A 65 3.66 0.34 -4.35
CA LEU A 65 4.64 -0.55 -4.98
C LEU A 65 6.08 -0.06 -4.78
N LEU A 66 6.31 1.24 -4.98
CA LEU A 66 7.63 1.85 -4.78
C LEU A 66 8.12 1.68 -3.34
N SER A 67 7.22 1.78 -2.35
CA SER A 67 7.58 1.64 -0.93
C SER A 67 7.86 0.19 -0.53
N LEU A 68 7.29 -0.78 -1.23
CA LEU A 68 7.39 -2.19 -0.91
C LEU A 68 8.66 -2.87 -1.44
N ASP A 69 9.32 -2.31 -2.46
CA ASP A 69 10.54 -2.85 -3.05
C ASP A 69 11.67 -3.03 -2.01
N GLY A 70 11.74 -2.14 -1.04
CA GLY A 70 12.71 -2.20 0.07
C GLY A 70 12.25 -2.92 1.33
N LEU A 71 11.00 -3.41 1.40
CA LEU A 71 10.37 -3.85 2.66
C LEU A 71 11.15 -4.96 3.39
N PHE A 72 11.57 -5.99 2.69
CA PHE A 72 12.33 -7.11 3.25
C PHE A 72 13.79 -7.12 2.81
N ARG A 73 14.16 -6.32 1.81
CA ARG A 73 15.48 -6.35 1.21
C ARG A 73 16.59 -5.98 2.19
N SER A 74 16.38 -4.95 3.01
CA SER A 74 17.35 -4.56 4.02
C SER A 74 17.59 -5.64 5.08
N ASP A 75 16.52 -6.35 5.50
CA ASP A 75 16.64 -7.43 6.48
C ASP A 75 17.25 -8.70 5.86
N TYR A 76 17.13 -8.87 4.54
CA TYR A 76 17.81 -9.94 3.79
C TYR A 76 19.31 -9.64 3.67
N GLU A 77 19.68 -8.42 3.28
CA GLU A 77 21.07 -8.02 3.06
C GLU A 77 21.90 -7.98 4.36
N ASP A 78 21.28 -7.69 5.50
CA ASP A 78 21.94 -7.67 6.82
C ASP A 78 21.87 -9.00 7.58
N GLY A 79 21.24 -10.06 7.01
CA GLY A 79 21.11 -11.39 7.60
C GLY A 79 20.08 -11.47 8.75
N SER A 80 19.36 -10.40 9.07
CA SER A 80 18.35 -10.43 10.13
C SER A 80 17.14 -11.27 9.77
N LEU A 81 16.86 -11.43 8.47
CA LEU A 81 15.77 -12.26 7.97
C LEU A 81 15.95 -13.75 8.31
N GLU A 82 17.19 -14.25 8.24
CA GLU A 82 17.54 -15.62 8.64
C GLU A 82 17.23 -15.85 10.13
N GLN A 83 17.57 -14.87 10.97
CA GLN A 83 17.28 -14.92 12.39
C GLN A 83 15.77 -14.95 12.68
N TRP A 84 14.97 -14.28 11.84
CA TRP A 84 13.52 -14.32 11.97
C TRP A 84 12.97 -15.71 11.66
N VAL A 85 13.48 -16.35 10.60
CA VAL A 85 13.07 -17.70 10.18
C VAL A 85 13.44 -18.75 11.24
N LEU A 86 14.59 -18.59 11.87
CA LEU A 86 15.09 -19.49 12.93
C LEU A 86 14.49 -19.18 14.32
N SER A 87 13.79 -18.09 14.47
CA SER A 87 13.19 -17.68 15.75
C SER A 87 12.10 -18.67 16.20
N PRO A 88 11.96 -18.95 17.52
CA PRO A 88 10.88 -19.77 18.06
C PRO A 88 9.50 -19.10 17.95
N HIS A 89 9.43 -17.87 17.44
CA HIS A 89 8.20 -17.10 17.32
C HIS A 89 7.53 -17.30 15.94
N PRO A 90 6.19 -17.19 15.87
CA PRO A 90 5.49 -17.34 14.61
C PRO A 90 5.90 -16.24 13.62
N LEU A 91 6.59 -16.63 12.54
CA LEU A 91 7.07 -15.73 11.50
C LEU A 91 5.93 -14.88 10.90
N ALA A 92 4.74 -15.48 10.71
CA ALA A 92 3.56 -14.79 10.20
C ALA A 92 3.16 -13.58 11.07
N LEU A 93 3.31 -13.67 12.41
CA LEU A 93 3.03 -12.56 13.31
C LEU A 93 4.09 -11.45 13.18
N MET A 94 5.36 -11.81 13.07
CA MET A 94 6.46 -10.84 12.93
C MET A 94 6.31 -10.05 11.63
N VAL A 95 6.01 -10.75 10.54
CA VAL A 95 5.76 -10.15 9.23
C VAL A 95 4.52 -9.25 9.25
N LEU A 96 3.43 -9.70 9.89
CA LEU A 96 2.22 -8.87 10.02
C LEU A 96 2.51 -7.54 10.72
N VAL A 97 3.29 -7.55 11.80
CA VAL A 97 3.69 -6.33 12.51
C VAL A 97 4.48 -5.39 11.58
N LYS A 98 5.40 -5.93 10.79
CA LYS A 98 6.19 -5.14 9.83
C LYS A 98 5.32 -4.53 8.74
N VAL A 99 4.42 -5.31 8.15
CA VAL A 99 3.50 -4.81 7.10
C VAL A 99 2.52 -3.79 7.65
N LEU A 100 1.99 -4.00 8.86
CA LEU A 100 1.13 -3.01 9.52
C LEU A 100 1.88 -1.70 9.81
N HIS A 101 3.14 -1.78 10.28
CA HIS A 101 3.97 -0.60 10.46
C HIS A 101 4.16 0.14 9.12
N HIS A 102 4.52 -0.57 8.05
CA HIS A 102 4.65 -0.01 6.71
C HIS A 102 3.37 0.68 6.26
N TRP A 103 2.21 0.04 6.43
CA TRP A 103 0.92 0.62 6.08
C TRP A 103 0.61 1.88 6.91
N LEU A 104 0.87 1.89 8.22
CA LEU A 104 0.67 3.07 9.07
C LEU A 104 1.51 4.26 8.61
N VAL A 105 2.72 4.01 8.16
CA VAL A 105 3.62 5.10 7.77
C VAL A 105 3.39 5.56 6.33
N CYS A 106 3.23 4.63 5.39
CA CYS A 106 3.05 4.94 3.98
C CYS A 106 1.56 5.01 3.60
N GLY A 107 0.80 3.96 3.82
CA GLY A 107 -0.60 3.85 3.39
C GLY A 107 -1.50 4.89 4.07
N LEU A 108 -1.40 5.05 5.39
CA LEU A 108 -2.20 6.05 6.11
C LEU A 108 -1.83 7.48 5.71
N ALA A 109 -0.56 7.75 5.41
CA ALA A 109 -0.15 9.07 4.91
C ALA A 109 -0.77 9.37 3.53
N LEU A 110 -0.87 8.38 2.63
CA LEU A 110 -1.58 8.54 1.35
C LEU A 110 -3.07 8.85 1.57
N VAL A 111 -3.72 8.16 2.53
CA VAL A 111 -5.12 8.42 2.90
C VAL A 111 -5.30 9.85 3.40
N LEU A 112 -4.41 10.32 4.27
CA LEU A 112 -4.49 11.67 4.84
C LEU A 112 -4.24 12.77 3.80
N LEU A 113 -3.38 12.51 2.82
CA LEU A 113 -3.10 13.45 1.72
C LEU A 113 -4.18 13.43 0.63
N SER A 114 -4.95 12.34 0.51
CA SER A 114 -5.91 12.17 -0.58
C SER A 114 -6.98 13.26 -0.68
N PRO A 115 -7.55 13.83 0.41
CA PRO A 115 -8.52 14.91 0.29
C PRO A 115 -7.91 16.18 -0.32
N LEU A 116 -6.65 16.50 0.03
CA LEU A 116 -5.94 17.64 -0.53
C LEU A 116 -5.80 17.50 -2.06
N PHE A 117 -5.35 16.36 -2.52
CA PHE A 117 -5.20 16.07 -3.96
C PHE A 117 -6.55 15.90 -4.67
N GLY A 118 -7.57 15.41 -3.97
CA GLY A 118 -8.94 15.38 -4.48
C GLY A 118 -9.46 16.79 -4.76
N LEU A 119 -9.23 17.74 -3.88
CA LEU A 119 -9.56 19.17 -4.10
C LEU A 119 -8.78 19.75 -5.29
N MET A 120 -7.49 19.45 -5.39
CA MET A 120 -6.64 19.90 -6.49
C MET A 120 -7.15 19.40 -7.85
N LEU A 121 -7.71 18.17 -7.91
CA LEU A 121 -8.35 17.62 -9.10
C LEU A 121 -9.85 17.96 -9.20
N SER A 122 -10.31 19.01 -8.52
CA SER A 122 -11.68 19.54 -8.59
C SER A 122 -12.78 18.55 -8.15
N LEU A 123 -12.47 17.58 -7.27
CA LEU A 123 -13.50 16.72 -6.69
C LEU A 123 -14.42 17.52 -5.77
N PRO A 124 -15.74 17.29 -5.81
CA PRO A 124 -16.69 17.90 -4.88
C PRO A 124 -16.39 17.52 -3.43
N GLY A 125 -16.50 18.46 -2.48
CA GLY A 125 -16.22 18.22 -1.07
C GLY A 125 -16.97 17.03 -0.45
N ARG A 126 -18.21 16.77 -0.91
CA ARG A 126 -19.02 15.60 -0.49
C ARG A 126 -18.42 14.24 -0.87
N VAL A 127 -17.54 14.18 -1.87
CA VAL A 127 -16.91 12.96 -2.37
C VAL A 127 -15.61 12.65 -1.62
N LEU A 128 -14.95 13.65 -1.02
CA LEU A 128 -13.67 13.49 -0.35
C LEU A 128 -13.68 12.46 0.80
N PRO A 129 -14.73 12.38 1.66
CA PRO A 129 -14.79 11.34 2.67
C PRO A 129 -14.87 9.93 2.07
N VAL A 130 -15.55 9.76 0.94
CA VAL A 130 -15.63 8.47 0.23
C VAL A 130 -14.28 8.10 -0.38
N LEU A 131 -13.57 9.06 -0.96
CA LEU A 131 -12.20 8.87 -1.45
C LEU A 131 -11.28 8.41 -0.30
N ALA A 132 -11.28 9.12 0.82
CA ALA A 132 -10.46 8.76 1.97
C ALA A 132 -10.83 7.39 2.55
N LEU A 133 -12.13 7.07 2.66
CA LEU A 133 -12.61 5.76 3.14
C LEU A 133 -12.22 4.63 2.17
N SER A 134 -12.38 4.82 0.87
CA SER A 134 -12.01 3.82 -0.12
C SER A 134 -10.51 3.51 -0.08
N LEU A 135 -9.66 4.54 0.04
CA LEU A 135 -8.21 4.38 0.21
C LEU A 135 -7.86 3.75 1.57
N LEU A 136 -8.56 4.12 2.66
CA LEU A 136 -8.35 3.53 3.99
C LEU A 136 -8.60 2.02 4.00
N LEU A 137 -9.61 1.56 3.27
CA LEU A 137 -9.93 0.13 3.14
C LEU A 137 -9.03 -0.57 2.11
N GLY A 138 -8.66 0.10 1.02
CA GLY A 138 -7.91 -0.52 -0.06
C GLY A 138 -6.40 -0.54 0.15
N THR A 139 -5.81 0.49 0.75
CA THR A 139 -4.34 0.55 0.94
C THR A 139 -3.78 -0.56 1.85
N PRO A 140 -4.49 -1.08 2.89
CA PRO A 140 -4.05 -2.27 3.61
C PRO A 140 -3.94 -3.49 2.69
N VAL A 141 -4.90 -3.66 1.77
CA VAL A 141 -4.88 -4.77 0.80
C VAL A 141 -3.66 -4.63 -0.12
N LEU A 142 -3.41 -3.42 -0.64
CA LEU A 142 -2.22 -3.15 -1.46
C LEU A 142 -0.93 -3.46 -0.70
N SER A 143 -0.81 -3.02 0.56
CA SER A 143 0.38 -3.29 1.38
C SER A 143 0.57 -4.79 1.67
N LEU A 144 -0.50 -5.51 1.99
CA LEU A 144 -0.43 -6.93 2.31
C LEU A 144 -0.13 -7.80 1.08
N LEU A 145 -0.83 -7.58 -0.03
CA LEU A 145 -0.58 -8.32 -1.27
C LEU A 145 0.81 -7.98 -1.83
N GLY A 146 1.19 -6.70 -1.80
CA GLY A 146 2.51 -6.29 -2.26
C GLY A 146 3.64 -6.85 -1.40
N ALA A 147 3.42 -7.00 -0.09
CA ALA A 147 4.39 -7.66 0.79
C ALA A 147 4.56 -9.16 0.47
N VAL A 148 3.50 -9.84 -0.03
CA VAL A 148 3.65 -11.22 -0.55
C VAL A 148 4.63 -11.22 -1.73
N GLY A 149 4.45 -10.31 -2.69
CA GLY A 149 5.37 -10.19 -3.82
C GLY A 149 6.79 -9.83 -3.40
N ALA A 150 6.95 -8.90 -2.46
CA ALA A 150 8.26 -8.50 -1.93
C ALA A 150 8.97 -9.70 -1.25
N ALA A 151 8.23 -10.55 -0.53
CA ALA A 151 8.77 -11.75 0.08
C ALA A 151 9.25 -12.80 -0.95
N LEU A 152 8.49 -12.96 -2.04
CA LEU A 152 8.82 -13.92 -3.11
C LEU A 152 10.01 -13.45 -3.98
N THR A 153 10.31 -12.16 -3.97
CA THR A 153 11.36 -11.58 -4.83
C THR A 153 12.58 -11.08 -4.06
N VAL A 154 12.64 -11.31 -2.74
CA VAL A 154 13.66 -10.72 -1.85
C VAL A 154 15.09 -11.12 -2.22
N GLY A 155 15.33 -12.36 -2.65
CA GLY A 155 16.67 -12.86 -3.07
C GLY A 155 17.05 -12.51 -4.50
N LEU A 156 16.17 -11.90 -5.30
CA LEU A 156 16.40 -11.68 -6.72
C LEU A 156 17.00 -10.30 -7.00
N LYS A 157 18.03 -10.25 -7.87
CA LYS A 157 18.68 -8.98 -8.28
C LYS A 157 17.72 -7.98 -8.95
N SER A 158 16.70 -8.48 -9.66
CA SER A 158 15.67 -7.68 -10.34
C SER A 158 14.34 -7.72 -9.62
N GLY A 159 14.34 -7.82 -8.29
CA GLY A 159 13.16 -8.06 -7.46
C GLY A 159 12.03 -7.05 -7.70
N GLY A 160 12.33 -5.76 -7.82
CA GLY A 160 11.31 -4.71 -7.98
C GLY A 160 10.48 -4.83 -9.27
N VAL A 161 11.10 -5.18 -10.40
CA VAL A 161 10.36 -5.39 -11.66
C VAL A 161 9.48 -6.64 -11.58
N LEU A 162 10.01 -7.73 -11.02
CA LEU A 162 9.26 -8.97 -10.83
C LEU A 162 8.13 -8.79 -9.83
N LEU A 163 8.36 -8.05 -8.75
CA LEU A 163 7.34 -7.65 -7.79
C LEU A 163 6.17 -6.95 -8.52
N ALA A 164 6.47 -5.92 -9.30
CA ALA A 164 5.44 -5.17 -10.02
C ALA A 164 4.66 -6.08 -10.98
N LEU A 165 5.35 -6.90 -11.78
CA LEU A 165 4.72 -7.80 -12.75
C LEU A 165 3.80 -8.84 -12.08
N LEU A 166 4.21 -9.37 -10.92
CA LEU A 166 3.44 -10.36 -10.18
C LEU A 166 2.22 -9.76 -9.49
N ILE A 167 2.38 -8.56 -8.91
CA ILE A 167 1.37 -7.97 -8.01
C ILE A 167 0.37 -7.07 -8.74
N LEU A 168 0.76 -6.42 -9.86
CA LEU A 168 -0.17 -5.55 -10.60
C LEU A 168 -1.50 -6.22 -10.95
N PRO A 169 -1.55 -7.47 -11.45
CA PRO A 169 -2.84 -8.12 -11.73
C PRO A 169 -3.70 -8.31 -10.47
N LEU A 170 -3.08 -8.55 -9.31
CA LEU A 170 -3.79 -8.72 -8.04
C LEU A 170 -4.33 -7.39 -7.48
N TYR A 171 -3.78 -6.27 -7.90
CA TYR A 171 -4.23 -4.94 -7.52
C TYR A 171 -5.44 -4.46 -8.32
N ILE A 172 -5.71 -5.03 -9.51
CA ILE A 172 -6.82 -4.62 -10.39
C ILE A 172 -8.17 -4.63 -9.68
N PRO A 173 -8.57 -5.69 -8.94
CA PRO A 173 -9.86 -5.69 -8.24
C PRO A 173 -9.99 -4.57 -7.21
N VAL A 174 -8.91 -4.27 -6.48
CA VAL A 174 -8.87 -3.20 -5.49
C VAL A 174 -9.02 -1.84 -6.17
N LEU A 175 -8.33 -1.64 -7.30
CA LEU A 175 -8.40 -0.43 -8.09
C LEU A 175 -9.82 -0.19 -8.63
N ILE A 176 -10.45 -1.21 -9.20
CA ILE A 176 -11.82 -1.12 -9.74
C ILE A 176 -12.82 -0.77 -8.63
N LEU A 177 -12.73 -1.41 -7.49
CA LEU A 177 -13.63 -1.15 -6.37
C LEU A 177 -13.39 0.24 -5.76
N GLY A 178 -12.14 0.65 -5.63
CA GLY A 178 -11.79 1.95 -5.07
C GLY A 178 -12.20 3.12 -5.96
N THR A 179 -11.91 3.07 -7.26
CA THR A 179 -12.33 4.08 -8.23
C THR A 179 -13.84 4.09 -8.38
N GLY A 180 -14.48 2.91 -8.47
CA GLY A 180 -15.92 2.77 -8.55
C GLY A 180 -16.66 3.36 -7.36
N ALA A 181 -16.12 3.26 -6.14
CA ALA A 181 -16.70 3.91 -4.96
C ALA A 181 -16.75 5.44 -5.10
N VAL A 182 -15.66 6.04 -5.58
CA VAL A 182 -15.56 7.49 -5.79
C VAL A 182 -16.49 7.95 -6.91
N GLU A 183 -16.55 7.21 -8.01
CA GLU A 183 -17.45 7.51 -9.15
C GLU A 183 -18.93 7.40 -8.75
N ALA A 184 -19.31 6.35 -8.01
CA ALA A 184 -20.65 6.20 -7.46
C ALA A 184 -21.03 7.40 -6.57
N ALA A 185 -20.10 7.85 -5.71
CA ALA A 185 -20.31 9.03 -4.86
C ALA A 185 -20.47 10.32 -5.69
N MET A 186 -19.73 10.47 -6.78
CA MET A 186 -19.89 11.62 -7.70
C MET A 186 -21.28 11.67 -8.33
N GLN A 187 -21.83 10.50 -8.66
CA GLN A 187 -23.17 10.35 -9.25
C GLN A 187 -24.30 10.34 -8.20
N GLY A 188 -23.99 10.39 -6.91
CA GLY A 188 -24.99 10.30 -5.84
C GLY A 188 -25.54 8.90 -5.62
N LEU A 189 -24.87 7.87 -6.13
CA LEU A 189 -25.24 6.47 -5.98
C LEU A 189 -24.74 5.90 -4.63
N PRO A 190 -25.34 4.81 -4.13
CA PRO A 190 -24.93 4.18 -2.87
C PRO A 190 -23.52 3.56 -3.00
N VAL A 191 -22.62 3.90 -2.07
CA VAL A 191 -21.23 3.42 -2.02
C VAL A 191 -21.04 2.18 -1.14
N THR A 192 -22.10 1.75 -0.44
CA THR A 192 -22.06 0.68 0.57
C THR A 192 -21.52 -0.64 0.00
N GLY A 193 -21.91 -1.01 -1.23
CA GLY A 193 -21.44 -2.23 -1.88
C GLY A 193 -19.94 -2.23 -2.09
N TYR A 194 -19.38 -1.12 -2.58
CA TYR A 194 -17.93 -0.97 -2.77
C TYR A 194 -17.16 -1.03 -1.44
N ALA A 195 -17.66 -0.36 -0.40
CA ALA A 195 -17.04 -0.38 0.92
C ALA A 195 -17.06 -1.79 1.54
N LEU A 196 -18.15 -2.53 1.40
CA LEU A 196 -18.24 -3.92 1.87
C LEU A 196 -17.28 -4.83 1.14
N TRP A 197 -17.17 -4.75 -0.18
CA TRP A 197 -16.22 -5.56 -0.94
C TRP A 197 -14.76 -5.22 -0.61
N LEU A 198 -14.40 -3.93 -0.50
CA LEU A 198 -13.07 -3.52 -0.04
C LEU A 198 -12.79 -4.02 1.38
N GLY A 199 -13.75 -3.92 2.29
CA GLY A 199 -13.65 -4.47 3.64
C GLY A 199 -13.44 -5.99 3.66
N CYS A 200 -14.20 -6.73 2.84
CA CYS A 200 -14.01 -8.17 2.64
C CYS A 200 -12.59 -8.51 2.17
N LEU A 201 -12.08 -7.80 1.15
CA LEU A 201 -10.72 -7.97 0.65
C LEU A 201 -9.68 -7.66 1.72
N THR A 202 -9.91 -6.64 2.55
CA THR A 202 -9.03 -6.29 3.67
C THR A 202 -8.96 -7.42 4.69
N VAL A 203 -10.10 -7.96 5.11
CA VAL A 203 -10.15 -9.08 6.07
C VAL A 203 -9.51 -10.33 5.47
N LEU A 204 -9.80 -10.63 4.21
CA LEU A 204 -9.20 -11.77 3.51
C LEU A 204 -7.69 -11.64 3.42
N SER A 205 -7.19 -10.46 3.04
CA SER A 205 -5.75 -10.19 2.96
C SER A 205 -5.08 -10.27 4.33
N LEU A 206 -5.70 -9.74 5.39
CA LEU A 206 -5.17 -9.83 6.75
C LEU A 206 -5.07 -11.27 7.25
N SER A 207 -5.96 -12.16 6.83
CA SER A 207 -5.93 -13.57 7.23
C SER A 207 -4.94 -14.40 6.43
N LEU A 208 -4.84 -14.21 5.12
CA LEU A 208 -4.05 -15.07 4.22
C LEU A 208 -2.64 -14.54 3.96
N ALA A 209 -2.47 -13.23 3.78
CA ALA A 209 -1.18 -12.66 3.39
C ALA A 209 -0.05 -12.94 4.40
N PRO A 210 -0.23 -12.85 5.73
CA PRO A 210 0.87 -13.13 6.66
C PRO A 210 1.42 -14.56 6.54
N VAL A 211 0.54 -15.52 6.24
CA VAL A 211 0.94 -16.93 6.03
C VAL A 211 1.69 -17.06 4.70
N ALA A 212 1.19 -16.44 3.64
CA ALA A 212 1.83 -16.46 2.33
C ALA A 212 3.20 -15.77 2.34
N ILE A 213 3.31 -14.61 3.03
CA ILE A 213 4.58 -13.90 3.20
C ILE A 213 5.59 -14.77 3.98
N ALA A 214 5.15 -15.38 5.09
CA ALA A 214 6.01 -16.24 5.89
C ALA A 214 6.51 -17.47 5.10
N ALA A 215 5.67 -18.04 4.24
CA ALA A 215 6.07 -19.13 3.35
C ALA A 215 7.08 -18.64 2.29
N GLY A 216 6.82 -17.49 1.64
CA GLY A 216 7.73 -16.90 0.66
C GLY A 216 9.11 -16.59 1.22
N LEU A 217 9.18 -16.00 2.42
CA LEU A 217 10.46 -15.70 3.08
C LEU A 217 11.26 -16.95 3.43
N ARG A 218 10.60 -18.05 3.84
CA ARG A 218 11.30 -19.31 4.12
C ARG A 218 11.94 -19.89 2.86
N ILE A 219 11.29 -19.77 1.71
CA ILE A 219 11.85 -20.21 0.43
C ILE A 219 13.04 -19.34 0.04
N GLY A 220 12.89 -18.02 0.12
CA GLY A 220 13.93 -17.07 -0.27
C GLY A 220 15.21 -17.09 0.61
N VAL A 221 15.12 -17.60 1.85
CA VAL A 221 16.26 -17.77 2.77
C VAL A 221 16.92 -19.13 2.60
N SER A 222 16.22 -20.12 2.02
CA SER A 222 16.75 -21.50 1.86
C SER A 222 17.58 -21.68 0.58
N GLU A 223 17.57 -20.70 -0.34
CA GLU A 223 18.40 -20.68 -1.56
C GLU A 223 19.72 -19.94 -1.32
#